data_6c4a5e7a916ff5266402c9abab93f600
#
_entry.id   6c4a5e7a916ff5266402c9abab93f600
#
_cell.length_a   1.000
_cell.length_b   1.000
_cell.length_c   1.000
_cell.angle_alpha   90.00
_cell.angle_beta   90.00
_cell.angle_gamma   90.00
#
_symmetry.space_group_name_H-M   'P 1'
#
loop_
_entity.id
_entity.type
_entity.pdbx_description
1 polymer ?
#
loop_
_entity_poly.entity_id
_entity_poly.type
_entity_poly.pdbx_seq_one_letter_code
_entity_poly.pdbx_strand_id
1 'polypeptide(L)'
;IAGRAGRFGMYDTGYVNAMGEDARNYIAKRFDQPEPVIKKVSLGFPHVLLDMDEPLNAILKIWKSVEPSAPFEKISIDEILFLYDKAYKARKEIDGFEDKHTLYRMLTCSIDIKNRDIVDLWLYYCKTYTADVSLHFPSLIMCNDKGLMRYETFYKMLDLYHQFSTRMGKISDSERLNREREKTEDTIMKLLAKDKKDYIRTCKYGGVTLPVGYPFRV
;
A
#
# COMPACT_ATOMS: atom_id res chain seq x y z
N ILE A 1 2.17 -0.85 -22.05
CA ILE A 1 0.97 -0.11 -22.60
C ILE A 1 0.95 -0.25 -24.11
N ALA A 2 2.06 -0.03 -24.84
CA ALA A 2 2.13 -0.15 -26.30
C ALA A 2 1.67 -1.51 -26.81
N GLY A 3 2.03 -2.61 -26.15
CA GLY A 3 1.60 -3.96 -26.52
C GLY A 3 0.10 -4.25 -26.39
N ARG A 4 -0.69 -3.29 -25.90
CA ARG A 4 -2.17 -3.37 -25.86
C ARG A 4 -2.86 -2.51 -26.93
N ALA A 5 -2.08 -1.69 -27.65
CA ALA A 5 -2.58 -0.95 -28.79
C ALA A 5 -2.85 -1.94 -29.93
N GLY A 6 -4.05 -1.92 -30.46
CA GLY A 6 -4.44 -2.77 -31.57
C GLY A 6 -5.11 -4.10 -31.20
N ARG A 7 -5.04 -4.59 -29.97
CA ARG A 7 -5.61 -5.89 -29.51
C ARG A 7 -5.40 -7.01 -30.53
N PHE A 8 -4.40 -7.84 -30.32
CA PHE A 8 -4.03 -8.93 -31.22
C PHE A 8 -5.27 -9.66 -31.78
N GLY A 9 -5.35 -9.74 -33.11
CA GLY A 9 -6.48 -10.36 -33.81
C GLY A 9 -7.75 -9.52 -33.99
N MET A 10 -7.80 -8.26 -33.49
CA MET A 10 -8.96 -7.37 -33.66
C MET A 10 -8.69 -6.20 -34.62
N TYR A 11 -7.44 -5.73 -34.68
CA TYR A 11 -7.04 -4.63 -35.55
C TYR A 11 -5.67 -4.91 -36.16
N ASP A 12 -5.51 -4.58 -37.43
CA ASP A 12 -4.22 -4.76 -38.15
C ASP A 12 -3.15 -3.74 -37.70
N THR A 13 -3.57 -2.62 -37.13
CA THR A 13 -2.67 -1.56 -36.72
C THR A 13 -3.12 -0.96 -35.40
N GLY A 14 -2.19 -0.79 -34.48
CA GLY A 14 -2.39 -0.08 -33.20
C GLY A 14 -1.58 1.22 -33.16
N TYR A 15 -2.16 2.26 -32.58
CA TYR A 15 -1.50 3.56 -32.44
C TYR A 15 -1.10 3.83 -30.99
N VAL A 16 0.13 4.26 -30.76
CA VAL A 16 0.64 4.70 -29.47
C VAL A 16 1.17 6.12 -29.59
N ASN A 17 0.76 6.98 -28.70
CA ASN A 17 1.23 8.37 -28.66
C ASN A 17 1.51 8.80 -27.22
N ALA A 18 2.30 9.87 -27.04
CA ALA A 18 2.58 10.47 -25.74
C ALA A 18 2.55 12.00 -25.83
N MET A 19 2.24 12.65 -24.72
CA MET A 19 2.31 14.10 -24.61
C MET A 19 3.77 14.54 -24.47
N GLY A 20 4.19 15.45 -25.33
CA GLY A 20 5.55 16.01 -25.36
C GLY A 20 6.51 15.23 -26.27
N GLU A 21 7.50 15.95 -26.77
CA GLU A 21 8.47 15.45 -27.76
C GLU A 21 9.43 14.43 -27.14
N ASP A 22 9.91 14.69 -25.93
CA ASP A 22 10.82 13.78 -25.21
C ASP A 22 10.19 12.41 -24.95
N ALA A 23 8.90 12.39 -24.56
CA ALA A 23 8.18 11.15 -24.32
C ALA A 23 7.92 10.38 -25.64
N ARG A 24 7.64 11.08 -26.73
CA ARG A 24 7.50 10.47 -28.07
C ARG A 24 8.83 9.87 -28.54
N ASN A 25 9.92 10.61 -28.40
CA ASN A 25 11.27 10.12 -28.75
C ASN A 25 11.69 8.92 -27.90
N TYR A 26 11.35 8.91 -26.60
CA TYR A 26 11.59 7.77 -25.72
C TYR A 26 10.82 6.51 -26.18
N ILE A 27 9.56 6.67 -26.55
CA ILE A 27 8.73 5.55 -27.06
C ILE A 27 9.30 5.06 -28.39
N ALA A 28 9.60 5.97 -29.34
CA ALA A 28 10.12 5.61 -30.65
C ALA A 28 11.42 4.82 -30.55
N LYS A 29 12.37 5.23 -29.69
CA LYS A 29 13.64 4.51 -29.45
C LYS A 29 13.44 3.12 -28.87
N ARG A 30 12.32 2.85 -28.16
CA ARG A 30 12.07 1.54 -27.55
C ARG A 30 11.17 0.63 -28.37
N PHE A 31 10.52 1.18 -29.39
CA PHE A 31 9.58 0.40 -30.21
C PHE A 31 10.27 -0.73 -30.98
N ASP A 32 11.51 -0.49 -31.43
CA ASP A 32 12.32 -1.46 -32.20
C ASP A 32 13.29 -2.27 -31.31
N GLN A 33 13.20 -2.11 -29.98
CA GLN A 33 14.03 -2.90 -29.08
C GLN A 33 13.46 -4.32 -28.94
N PRO A 34 14.30 -5.34 -28.82
CA PRO A 34 13.84 -6.69 -28.54
C PRO A 34 13.02 -6.72 -27.24
N GLU A 35 12.02 -7.58 -27.20
CA GLU A 35 11.19 -7.73 -26.00
C GLU A 35 12.05 -8.00 -24.77
N PRO A 36 11.79 -7.34 -23.64
CA PRO A 36 12.55 -7.57 -22.43
C PRO A 36 12.37 -9.00 -21.95
N VAL A 37 13.48 -9.70 -21.72
CA VAL A 37 13.43 -11.03 -21.12
C VAL A 37 12.88 -10.91 -19.70
N ILE A 38 11.76 -11.57 -19.44
CA ILE A 38 11.17 -11.65 -18.10
C ILE A 38 12.07 -12.57 -17.26
N LYS A 39 12.83 -11.95 -16.35
CA LYS A 39 13.74 -12.69 -15.46
C LYS A 39 13.05 -13.21 -14.21
N LYS A 40 12.01 -12.49 -13.74
CA LYS A 40 11.31 -12.78 -12.50
C LYS A 40 9.83 -12.48 -12.64
N VAL A 41 9.01 -13.38 -12.13
CA VAL A 41 7.53 -13.22 -12.06
C VAL A 41 7.13 -13.35 -10.60
N SER A 42 6.55 -12.30 -10.03
CA SER A 42 6.08 -12.33 -8.65
C SER A 42 4.73 -13.06 -8.55
N LEU A 43 4.66 -14.06 -7.67
CA LEU A 43 3.45 -14.80 -7.36
C LEU A 43 2.86 -14.29 -6.04
N GLY A 44 1.66 -13.71 -6.12
CA GLY A 44 0.84 -13.44 -4.94
C GLY A 44 0.17 -14.71 -4.40
N PHE A 45 -0.43 -14.61 -3.22
CA PHE A 45 -1.23 -15.70 -2.64
C PHE A 45 -2.44 -16.02 -3.55
N PRO A 46 -2.62 -17.27 -3.99
CA PRO A 46 -3.75 -17.64 -4.84
C PRO A 46 -5.05 -17.72 -4.03
N HIS A 47 -6.03 -16.88 -4.38
CA HIS A 47 -7.29 -16.81 -3.63
C HIS A 47 -8.08 -18.11 -3.64
N VAL A 48 -7.91 -18.95 -4.66
CA VAL A 48 -8.53 -20.29 -4.74
C VAL A 48 -8.16 -21.20 -3.56
N LEU A 49 -7.02 -20.94 -2.90
CA LEU A 49 -6.64 -21.69 -1.71
C LEU A 49 -7.55 -21.43 -0.50
N LEU A 50 -8.29 -20.32 -0.51
CA LEU A 50 -9.27 -20.03 0.55
C LEU A 50 -10.47 -20.99 0.53
N ASP A 51 -10.71 -21.68 -0.60
CA ASP A 51 -11.79 -22.65 -0.76
C ASP A 51 -11.44 -24.04 -0.18
N MET A 52 -10.18 -24.24 0.27
CA MET A 52 -9.78 -25.51 0.95
C MET A 52 -10.47 -25.63 2.31
N ASP A 53 -10.73 -26.86 2.74
CA ASP A 53 -11.38 -27.15 4.06
C ASP A 53 -10.47 -26.90 5.26
N GLU A 54 -9.26 -26.44 5.05
CA GLU A 54 -8.29 -26.15 6.12
C GLU A 54 -8.51 -24.76 6.74
N PRO A 55 -8.14 -24.54 8.01
CA PRO A 55 -8.13 -23.21 8.63
C PRO A 55 -7.18 -22.26 7.90
N LEU A 56 -7.51 -20.97 7.86
CA LEU A 56 -6.71 -19.95 7.12
C LEU A 56 -5.22 -19.97 7.51
N ASN A 57 -4.89 -20.13 8.79
CA ASN A 57 -3.49 -20.17 9.21
C ASN A 57 -2.72 -21.38 8.66
N ALA A 58 -3.39 -22.52 8.51
CA ALA A 58 -2.78 -23.71 7.91
C ALA A 58 -2.52 -23.47 6.41
N ILE A 59 -3.51 -22.93 5.70
CA ILE A 59 -3.39 -22.57 4.28
C ILE A 59 -2.24 -21.58 4.06
N LEU A 60 -2.16 -20.53 4.88
CA LEU A 60 -1.08 -19.53 4.79
C LEU A 60 0.31 -20.16 5.05
N LYS A 61 0.42 -21.06 6.04
CA LYS A 61 1.67 -21.76 6.32
C LYS A 61 2.07 -22.73 5.20
N ILE A 62 1.10 -23.46 4.63
CA ILE A 62 1.34 -24.32 3.46
C ILE A 62 1.86 -23.46 2.31
N TRP A 63 1.19 -22.35 1.98
CA TRP A 63 1.67 -21.45 0.95
C TRP A 63 3.07 -20.90 1.24
N LYS A 64 3.36 -20.57 2.50
CA LYS A 64 4.69 -20.09 2.90
C LYS A 64 5.77 -21.13 2.63
N SER A 65 5.49 -22.43 2.77
CA SER A 65 6.45 -23.52 2.56
C SER A 65 6.68 -23.89 1.07
N VAL A 66 5.79 -23.47 0.17
CA VAL A 66 5.94 -23.74 -1.27
C VAL A 66 7.14 -22.96 -1.82
N GLU A 67 8.05 -23.61 -2.51
CA GLU A 67 9.16 -22.99 -3.24
C GLU A 67 8.90 -23.07 -4.74
N PRO A 68 8.58 -21.95 -5.40
CA PRO A 68 8.37 -21.95 -6.84
C PRO A 68 9.69 -22.10 -7.59
N SER A 69 9.65 -22.78 -8.75
CA SER A 69 10.79 -22.82 -9.65
C SER A 69 10.92 -21.51 -10.45
N ALA A 70 12.18 -21.18 -10.85
CA ALA A 70 12.43 -20.04 -11.71
C ALA A 70 11.55 -20.09 -13.00
N PRO A 71 11.05 -18.98 -13.52
CA PRO A 71 11.31 -17.58 -13.15
C PRO A 71 10.40 -17.02 -12.04
N PHE A 72 9.65 -17.86 -11.34
CA PHE A 72 8.65 -17.42 -10.35
C PHE A 72 9.29 -17.18 -8.97
N GLU A 73 8.89 -16.09 -8.32
CA GLU A 73 9.24 -15.76 -6.93
C GLU A 73 7.97 -15.39 -6.15
N LYS A 74 7.81 -15.94 -4.95
CA LYS A 74 6.67 -15.58 -4.10
C LYS A 74 6.82 -14.20 -3.49
N ILE A 75 5.70 -13.48 -3.42
CA ILE A 75 5.59 -12.31 -2.54
C ILE A 75 5.51 -12.84 -1.09
N SER A 76 6.31 -12.27 -0.18
CA SER A 76 6.25 -12.63 1.24
C SER A 76 4.86 -12.38 1.81
N ILE A 77 4.41 -13.32 2.65
CA ILE A 77 3.17 -13.21 3.42
C ILE A 77 3.45 -13.06 4.93
N ASP A 78 4.66 -12.69 5.30
CA ASP A 78 5.03 -12.55 6.72
C ASP A 78 4.21 -11.48 7.44
N GLU A 79 3.89 -10.39 6.76
CA GLU A 79 2.99 -9.35 7.28
C GLU A 79 1.57 -9.87 7.50
N ILE A 80 1.05 -10.67 6.57
CA ILE A 80 -0.27 -11.31 6.69
C ILE A 80 -0.29 -12.26 7.90
N LEU A 81 0.76 -13.06 8.08
CA LEU A 81 0.87 -13.96 9.25
C LEU A 81 0.97 -13.19 10.56
N PHE A 82 1.73 -12.10 10.58
CA PHE A 82 1.80 -11.21 11.76
C PHE A 82 0.42 -10.64 12.12
N LEU A 83 -0.31 -10.13 11.14
CA LEU A 83 -1.66 -9.60 11.35
C LEU A 83 -2.65 -10.71 11.76
N TYR A 84 -2.52 -11.89 11.16
CA TYR A 84 -3.31 -13.06 11.59
C TYR A 84 -3.12 -13.36 13.07
N ASP A 85 -1.88 -13.39 13.57
CA ASP A 85 -1.60 -13.64 14.98
C ASP A 85 -2.21 -12.57 15.91
N LYS A 86 -2.25 -11.31 15.46
CA LYS A 86 -2.94 -10.23 16.18
C LYS A 86 -4.47 -10.44 16.19
N ALA A 87 -5.05 -10.74 15.04
CA ALA A 87 -6.48 -11.01 14.90
C ALA A 87 -6.89 -12.25 15.73
N TYR A 88 -6.09 -13.33 15.70
CA TYR A 88 -6.34 -14.55 16.44
C TYR A 88 -6.43 -14.32 17.96
N LYS A 89 -5.60 -13.44 18.51
CA LYS A 89 -5.67 -13.07 19.94
C LYS A 89 -6.99 -12.37 20.29
N ALA A 90 -7.57 -11.65 19.35
CA ALA A 90 -8.83 -10.92 19.49
C ALA A 90 -10.03 -11.65 18.84
N ARG A 91 -9.89 -12.89 18.39
CA ARG A 91 -10.87 -13.62 17.58
C ARG A 91 -12.31 -13.65 18.11
N LYS A 92 -12.48 -13.60 19.42
CA LYS A 92 -13.80 -13.57 20.06
C LYS A 92 -14.52 -12.23 19.90
N GLU A 93 -13.79 -11.18 19.55
CA GLU A 93 -14.29 -9.82 19.38
C GLU A 93 -14.43 -9.44 17.88
N ILE A 94 -13.98 -10.32 16.96
CA ILE A 94 -13.99 -10.06 15.52
C ILE A 94 -15.14 -10.85 14.90
N ASP A 95 -16.17 -10.14 14.45
CA ASP A 95 -17.24 -10.73 13.67
C ASP A 95 -16.71 -11.17 12.30
N GLY A 96 -17.09 -12.37 11.86
CA GLY A 96 -16.57 -12.96 10.62
C GLY A 96 -15.15 -13.50 10.70
N PHE A 97 -14.55 -13.67 11.91
CA PHE A 97 -13.23 -14.30 12.05
C PHE A 97 -13.19 -15.73 11.46
N GLU A 98 -14.26 -16.49 11.59
CA GLU A 98 -14.37 -17.86 11.07
C GLU A 98 -14.59 -17.91 9.55
N ASP A 99 -15.01 -16.82 8.92
CA ASP A 99 -15.08 -16.71 7.47
C ASP A 99 -13.71 -16.35 6.89
N LYS A 100 -13.06 -17.33 6.29
CA LYS A 100 -11.71 -17.20 5.70
C LYS A 100 -11.61 -16.07 4.67
N HIS A 101 -12.62 -15.88 3.85
CA HIS A 101 -12.63 -14.84 2.83
C HIS A 101 -12.72 -13.45 3.45
N THR A 102 -13.59 -13.26 4.42
CA THR A 102 -13.71 -11.99 5.15
C THR A 102 -12.45 -11.70 5.94
N LEU A 103 -11.94 -12.67 6.68
CA LEU A 103 -10.69 -12.50 7.44
C LEU A 103 -9.51 -12.19 6.52
N TYR A 104 -9.35 -12.90 5.42
CA TYR A 104 -8.27 -12.65 4.47
C TYR A 104 -8.34 -11.24 3.86
N ARG A 105 -9.54 -10.74 3.53
CA ARG A 105 -9.72 -9.35 3.10
C ARG A 105 -9.26 -8.33 4.13
N MET A 106 -9.54 -8.58 5.42
CA MET A 106 -9.04 -7.73 6.52
C MET A 106 -7.52 -7.75 6.62
N LEU A 107 -6.89 -8.95 6.51
CA LEU A 107 -5.46 -9.15 6.63
C LEU A 107 -4.63 -8.58 5.47
N THR A 108 -5.23 -8.40 4.30
CA THR A 108 -4.55 -7.91 3.10
C THR A 108 -4.64 -6.40 2.88
N CYS A 109 -5.12 -5.64 3.87
CA CYS A 109 -4.95 -4.19 3.87
C CYS A 109 -3.44 -3.85 3.93
N SER A 110 -3.04 -2.81 3.20
CA SER A 110 -1.65 -2.33 3.27
C SER A 110 -1.43 -1.60 4.60
N ILE A 111 -0.73 -2.23 5.51
CA ILE A 111 -0.54 -1.78 6.89
C ILE A 111 0.95 -1.68 7.18
N ASP A 112 1.38 -0.54 7.69
CA ASP A 112 2.73 -0.42 8.25
C ASP A 112 2.78 -1.17 9.60
N ILE A 113 3.15 -2.44 9.56
CA ILE A 113 3.20 -3.32 10.75
C ILE A 113 4.21 -2.86 11.81
N LYS A 114 5.14 -1.95 11.45
CA LYS A 114 6.12 -1.36 12.38
C LYS A 114 5.52 -0.18 13.15
N ASN A 115 4.46 0.43 12.64
CA ASN A 115 3.76 1.52 13.31
C ASN A 115 2.61 0.96 14.16
N ARG A 116 2.78 1.06 15.48
CA ARG A 116 1.81 0.54 16.44
C ARG A 116 0.42 1.18 16.29
N ASP A 117 0.37 2.50 16.09
CA ASP A 117 -0.90 3.23 15.99
C ASP A 117 -1.72 2.76 14.78
N ILE A 118 -1.04 2.40 13.67
CA ILE A 118 -1.68 1.86 12.47
C ILE A 118 -2.22 0.44 12.74
N VAL A 119 -1.42 -0.40 13.40
CA VAL A 119 -1.83 -1.78 13.73
C VAL A 119 -3.00 -1.77 14.73
N ASP A 120 -2.97 -0.88 15.72
CA ASP A 120 -4.04 -0.75 16.71
C ASP A 120 -5.34 -0.25 16.06
N LEU A 121 -5.26 0.72 15.12
CA LEU A 121 -6.42 1.17 14.34
C LEU A 121 -6.99 0.06 13.45
N TRP A 122 -6.13 -0.70 12.77
CA TRP A 122 -6.56 -1.84 11.96
C TRP A 122 -7.30 -2.88 12.82
N LEU A 123 -6.74 -3.23 13.99
CA LEU A 123 -7.36 -4.19 14.90
C LEU A 123 -8.70 -3.66 15.44
N TYR A 124 -8.79 -2.37 15.71
CA TYR A 124 -10.05 -1.71 16.06
C TYR A 124 -11.09 -1.87 14.95
N TYR A 125 -10.71 -1.65 13.68
CA TYR A 125 -11.61 -1.86 12.54
C TYR A 125 -12.05 -3.32 12.41
N CYS A 126 -11.15 -4.27 12.62
CA CYS A 126 -11.52 -5.69 12.62
C CYS A 126 -12.55 -6.02 13.71
N LYS A 127 -12.38 -5.49 14.93
CA LYS A 127 -13.28 -5.72 16.05
C LYS A 127 -14.64 -5.03 15.90
N THR A 128 -14.67 -3.85 15.32
CA THR A 128 -15.88 -3.05 15.13
C THR A 128 -16.58 -3.30 13.80
N TYR A 129 -15.99 -4.16 12.95
CA TYR A 129 -16.59 -4.54 11.69
C TYR A 129 -17.88 -5.32 11.94
N THR A 130 -18.98 -4.73 11.52
CA THR A 130 -20.27 -5.40 11.36
C THR A 130 -20.85 -5.00 10.01
N ALA A 131 -21.69 -5.83 9.41
CA ALA A 131 -22.19 -5.58 8.05
C ALA A 131 -22.89 -4.21 7.92
N ASP A 132 -23.55 -3.73 8.96
CA ASP A 132 -24.49 -2.60 8.90
C ASP A 132 -23.94 -1.28 9.46
N VAL A 133 -22.74 -1.26 10.04
CA VAL A 133 -22.17 -0.06 10.69
C VAL A 133 -21.05 0.55 9.84
N SER A 134 -21.07 1.88 9.69
CA SER A 134 -19.97 2.61 9.07
C SER A 134 -18.74 2.60 9.97
N LEU A 135 -17.55 2.57 9.37
CA LEU A 135 -16.30 2.62 10.11
C LEU A 135 -16.08 4.01 10.73
N HIS A 136 -15.49 4.00 11.92
CA HIS A 136 -15.08 5.24 12.57
C HIS A 136 -14.00 5.94 11.74
N PHE A 137 -14.22 7.23 11.45
CA PHE A 137 -13.24 8.04 10.71
C PHE A 137 -12.05 8.35 11.61
N PRO A 138 -10.79 8.13 11.17
CA PRO A 138 -9.62 8.37 11.99
C PRO A 138 -9.44 9.86 12.31
N SER A 139 -8.81 10.15 13.43
CA SER A 139 -8.49 11.52 13.85
C SER A 139 -7.03 11.66 14.23
N LEU A 140 -6.49 12.86 14.07
CA LEU A 140 -5.09 13.18 14.40
C LEU A 140 -4.75 12.92 15.90
N ILE A 141 -5.75 12.92 16.78
CA ILE A 141 -5.57 12.63 18.22
C ILE A 141 -5.14 11.19 18.45
N MET A 142 -5.48 10.27 17.54
CA MET A 142 -5.12 8.85 17.62
C MET A 142 -3.63 8.60 17.35
N CYS A 143 -2.89 9.60 16.84
CA CYS A 143 -1.46 9.48 16.55
C CYS A 143 -0.63 9.89 17.77
N ASN A 144 0.19 8.95 18.27
CA ASN A 144 1.09 9.18 19.40
C ASN A 144 2.40 9.85 18.99
N ASP A 145 2.76 9.79 17.72
CA ASP A 145 3.93 10.45 17.16
C ASP A 145 3.88 11.98 17.28
N LYS A 146 5.03 12.64 17.10
CA LYS A 146 5.17 14.11 17.18
C LYS A 146 5.71 14.66 15.87
N GLY A 147 5.49 15.97 15.67
CA GLY A 147 6.05 16.69 14.51
C GLY A 147 5.62 16.08 13.19
N LEU A 148 6.54 15.96 12.24
CA LEU A 148 6.32 15.43 10.90
C LEU A 148 5.74 14.00 10.94
N MET A 149 6.34 13.11 11.74
CA MET A 149 5.91 11.71 11.84
C MET A 149 4.44 11.56 12.24
N ARG A 150 3.91 12.49 13.06
CA ARG A 150 2.49 12.48 13.44
C ARG A 150 1.57 12.64 12.24
N TYR A 151 1.91 13.53 11.32
CA TYR A 151 1.10 13.77 10.13
C TYR A 151 1.29 12.66 9.10
N GLU A 152 2.48 12.09 8.98
CA GLU A 152 2.73 10.91 8.13
C GLU A 152 1.94 9.69 8.65
N THR A 153 1.93 9.46 9.96
CA THR A 153 1.12 8.41 10.59
C THR A 153 -0.37 8.66 10.35
N PHE A 154 -0.84 9.90 10.53
CA PHE A 154 -2.24 10.24 10.27
C PHE A 154 -2.63 10.03 8.80
N TYR A 155 -1.76 10.39 7.86
CA TYR A 155 -1.98 10.12 6.44
C TYR A 155 -2.14 8.62 6.16
N LYS A 156 -1.27 7.78 6.73
CA LYS A 156 -1.39 6.32 6.65
C LYS A 156 -2.70 5.80 7.28
N MET A 157 -3.18 6.43 8.37
CA MET A 157 -4.49 6.08 8.96
C MET A 157 -5.65 6.40 8.02
N LEU A 158 -5.60 7.52 7.28
CA LEU A 158 -6.58 7.87 6.27
C LEU A 158 -6.57 6.86 5.11
N ASP A 159 -5.38 6.40 4.70
CA ASP A 159 -5.24 5.37 3.67
C ASP A 159 -5.79 4.03 4.15
N LEU A 160 -5.51 3.63 5.38
CA LEU A 160 -6.06 2.42 5.98
C LEU A 160 -7.59 2.48 6.04
N TYR A 161 -8.17 3.60 6.49
CA TYR A 161 -9.63 3.81 6.50
C TYR A 161 -10.24 3.60 5.12
N HIS A 162 -9.65 4.20 4.09
CA HIS A 162 -10.12 4.06 2.71
C HIS A 162 -10.02 2.62 2.22
N GLN A 163 -8.87 2.00 2.40
CA GLN A 163 -8.64 0.62 1.94
C GLN A 163 -9.55 -0.38 2.66
N PHE A 164 -9.67 -0.27 3.98
CA PHE A 164 -10.50 -1.17 4.76
C PHE A 164 -11.97 -0.99 4.38
N SER A 165 -12.45 0.25 4.26
CA SER A 165 -13.82 0.55 3.80
C SER A 165 -14.10 -0.09 2.44
N THR A 166 -13.22 0.15 1.47
CA THR A 166 -13.39 -0.38 0.09
C THR A 166 -13.38 -1.91 0.06
N ARG A 167 -12.43 -2.55 0.76
CA ARG A 167 -12.31 -4.01 0.80
C ARG A 167 -13.48 -4.70 1.48
N MET A 168 -14.04 -4.04 2.48
CA MET A 168 -15.17 -4.57 3.25
C MET A 168 -16.54 -4.12 2.71
N GLY A 169 -16.57 -3.44 1.55
CA GLY A 169 -17.80 -2.97 0.92
C GLY A 169 -18.52 -1.89 1.73
N LYS A 170 -17.80 -1.11 2.54
CA LYS A 170 -18.35 -0.05 3.37
C LYS A 170 -18.43 1.28 2.62
N ILE A 171 -19.45 2.06 2.93
CA ILE A 171 -19.53 3.44 2.46
C ILE A 171 -18.48 4.26 3.21
N SER A 172 -17.55 4.86 2.47
CA SER A 172 -16.58 5.80 3.01
C SER A 172 -17.03 7.25 2.76
N ASP A 173 -16.75 8.13 3.72
CA ASP A 173 -16.92 9.59 3.54
C ASP A 173 -15.78 10.13 2.65
N SER A 174 -15.96 10.00 1.34
CA SER A 174 -14.92 10.35 0.35
C SER A 174 -14.60 11.83 0.34
N GLU A 175 -15.60 12.72 0.57
CA GLU A 175 -15.35 14.17 0.60
C GLU A 175 -14.52 14.56 1.81
N ARG A 176 -14.87 14.05 2.97
CA ARG A 176 -14.09 14.27 4.19
C ARG A 176 -12.69 13.68 4.08
N LEU A 177 -12.57 12.48 3.51
CA LEU A 177 -11.28 11.83 3.30
C LEU A 177 -10.34 12.67 2.43
N ASN A 178 -10.83 13.17 1.30
CA ASN A 178 -10.04 13.99 0.39
C ASN A 178 -9.62 15.31 1.07
N ARG A 179 -10.53 15.99 1.76
CA ARG A 179 -10.20 17.21 2.51
C ARG A 179 -9.13 16.99 3.59
N GLU A 180 -9.23 15.89 4.34
CA GLU A 180 -8.25 15.60 5.40
C GLU A 180 -6.90 15.17 4.81
N ARG A 181 -6.87 14.47 3.68
CA ARG A 181 -5.64 14.16 2.95
C ARG A 181 -4.94 15.43 2.46
N GLU A 182 -5.64 16.31 1.75
CA GLU A 182 -5.09 17.57 1.26
C GLU A 182 -4.51 18.44 2.40
N LYS A 183 -5.25 18.61 3.50
CA LYS A 183 -4.75 19.35 4.67
C LYS A 183 -3.51 18.72 5.29
N THR A 184 -3.47 17.39 5.33
CA THR A 184 -2.35 16.64 5.91
C THR A 184 -1.12 16.75 5.02
N GLU A 185 -1.27 16.60 3.70
CA GLU A 185 -0.22 16.79 2.70
C GLU A 185 0.36 18.20 2.76
N ASP A 186 -0.48 19.23 2.77
CA ASP A 186 -0.06 20.63 2.92
C ASP A 186 0.75 20.86 4.19
N THR A 187 0.36 20.22 5.29
CA THR A 187 1.06 20.34 6.57
C THR A 187 2.40 19.62 6.53
N ILE A 188 2.46 18.42 5.97
CA ILE A 188 3.71 17.67 5.75
C ILE A 188 4.67 18.50 4.89
N MET A 189 4.20 19.06 3.78
CA MET A 189 5.03 19.90 2.90
C MET A 189 5.56 21.15 3.61
N LYS A 190 4.76 21.81 4.45
CA LYS A 190 5.19 22.96 5.26
C LYS A 190 6.26 22.58 6.29
N LEU A 191 6.10 21.44 6.96
CA LEU A 191 7.07 20.94 7.93
C LEU A 191 8.40 20.58 7.27
N LEU A 192 8.37 19.85 6.15
CA LEU A 192 9.56 19.52 5.35
C LEU A 192 10.29 20.77 4.84
N ALA A 193 9.54 21.80 4.40
CA ALA A 193 10.13 23.06 3.95
C ALA A 193 10.80 23.83 5.11
N LYS A 194 10.27 23.74 6.33
CA LYS A 194 10.85 24.33 7.53
C LYS A 194 12.16 23.63 7.91
N ASP A 195 12.14 22.32 7.99
CA ASP A 195 13.32 21.50 8.32
C ASP A 195 14.47 21.76 7.32
N LYS A 196 14.15 21.87 6.03
CA LYS A 196 15.13 22.23 4.99
C LYS A 196 15.74 23.62 5.22
N LYS A 197 14.95 24.62 5.65
CA LYS A 197 15.45 25.97 5.96
C LYS A 197 16.34 25.97 7.19
N ASP A 198 15.98 25.24 8.23
CA ASP A 198 16.76 25.14 9.47
C ASP A 198 18.07 24.39 9.22
N TYR A 199 18.06 23.34 8.39
CA TYR A 199 19.28 22.64 7.94
C TYR A 199 20.23 23.55 7.15
N ILE A 200 19.72 24.37 6.22
CA ILE A 200 20.52 25.33 5.45
C ILE A 200 21.08 26.44 6.38
N ARG A 201 20.35 26.85 7.40
CA ARG A 201 20.83 27.83 8.40
C ARG A 201 21.99 27.26 9.24
N THR A 202 21.86 26.01 9.70
CA THR A 202 22.94 25.35 10.50
C THR A 202 24.20 25.14 9.66
N CYS A 203 24.08 24.81 8.39
CA CYS A 203 25.24 24.67 7.48
C CYS A 203 25.92 26.01 7.17
N LYS A 204 25.21 27.13 7.18
CA LYS A 204 25.80 28.48 6.98
C LYS A 204 26.66 28.98 8.13
N TYR A 205 26.43 28.51 9.36
CA TYR A 205 27.23 28.88 10.52
C TYR A 205 28.52 28.04 10.70
N GLY A 206 28.64 26.93 9.93
CA GLY A 206 29.81 26.03 10.01
C GLY A 206 30.83 26.13 8.89
N GLY A 207 30.80 27.13 8.04
CA GLY A 207 31.90 27.51 7.10
C GLY A 207 32.25 26.47 6.00
N VAL A 208 31.46 25.41 5.76
CA VAL A 208 31.70 24.45 4.68
C VAL A 208 30.40 24.20 3.91
N THR A 209 30.36 24.73 2.69
CA THR A 209 29.29 24.46 1.72
C THR A 209 29.60 23.14 1.01
N LEU A 210 29.04 22.04 1.47
CA LEU A 210 29.00 20.79 0.70
C LEU A 210 27.62 20.70 0.00
N PRO A 211 27.58 20.46 -1.33
CA PRO A 211 26.34 20.14 -2.01
C PRO A 211 25.95 18.71 -1.61
N VAL A 212 24.97 18.57 -0.74
CA VAL A 212 24.43 17.26 -0.40
C VAL A 212 23.40 16.89 -1.45
N GLY A 213 23.81 16.06 -2.42
CA GLY A 213 22.91 15.34 -3.27
C GLY A 213 22.22 14.25 -2.46
N TYR A 214 20.90 14.34 -2.28
CA TYR A 214 20.12 13.22 -1.76
C TYR A 214 20.02 12.15 -2.84
N PRO A 215 20.33 10.89 -2.53
CA PRO A 215 20.01 9.80 -3.44
C PRO A 215 18.51 9.53 -3.33
N PHE A 216 17.73 9.97 -4.31
CA PHE A 216 16.43 9.36 -4.54
C PHE A 216 16.68 7.91 -4.96
N ARG A 217 16.35 6.94 -4.10
CA ARG A 217 16.17 5.56 -4.53
C ARG A 217 14.78 5.45 -5.13
N VAL A 218 14.76 5.20 -6.43
CA VAL A 218 13.62 4.71 -7.20
C VAL A 218 13.32 3.26 -6.81
#